data_07910f302c4afff5eab18757159c00eb
#
_entry.id   07910f302c4afff5eab18757159c00eb
#
_cell.length_a   1.000
_cell.length_b   1.000
_cell.length_c   1.000
_cell.angle_alpha   90.00
_cell.angle_beta   90.00
_cell.angle_gamma   90.00
#
_symmetry.space_group_name_H-M   'P 1'
#
loop_
_entity.id
_entity.type
_entity.pdbx_description
1 polymer ?
#
loop_
_entity_poly.entity_id
_entity_poly.type
_entity_poly.pdbx_seq_one_letter_code
_entity_poly.pdbx_strand_id
1 'polypeptide(L)'
;MARIRKDTERETPELSTSSLPDIIFMFLFFFMAVTTMKEITFKVRVQPVTASEVQKLENKSLTRYVYVGKPMEQYKKSFGSETRIQLGDVFADINELETFIVSERSAMNEDDQNMMTVSIKADKDTKMGIINDIKQTLRRAYALKIVYSANKDTRNQ
;
A
#
# COMPACT_ATOMS: atom_id res chain seq x y z
N MET A 1 25.78 -57.86 -55.56
CA MET A 1 24.53 -57.25 -55.09
C MET A 1 24.81 -56.20 -54.04
N ALA A 2 24.76 -54.95 -54.44
CA ALA A 2 24.99 -53.79 -53.49
C ALA A 2 23.70 -53.49 -52.76
N ARG A 3 23.67 -53.70 -51.46
CA ARG A 3 22.57 -53.25 -50.60
C ARG A 3 22.85 -51.76 -50.31
N ILE A 4 22.06 -50.92 -50.89
CA ILE A 4 21.94 -49.51 -50.56
C ILE A 4 21.40 -49.40 -49.12
N ARG A 5 22.21 -49.02 -48.21
CA ARG A 5 21.78 -48.60 -46.89
C ARG A 5 21.06 -47.24 -47.04
N LYS A 6 19.80 -47.28 -46.83
CA LYS A 6 18.97 -46.08 -46.71
C LYS A 6 19.42 -45.37 -45.41
N ASP A 7 20.13 -44.29 -45.57
CA ASP A 7 20.41 -43.41 -44.43
C ASP A 7 19.08 -42.87 -43.95
N THR A 8 18.72 -43.35 -42.79
CA THR A 8 17.60 -42.77 -42.05
C THR A 8 18.07 -41.42 -41.57
N GLU A 9 17.73 -40.37 -42.29
CA GLU A 9 17.86 -39.01 -41.80
C GLU A 9 17.11 -38.95 -40.47
N ARG A 10 17.89 -38.79 -39.39
CA ARG A 10 17.33 -38.46 -38.10
C ARG A 10 16.78 -37.04 -38.21
N GLU A 11 15.47 -36.96 -38.45
CA GLU A 11 14.76 -35.71 -38.26
C GLU A 11 15.05 -35.22 -36.82
N THR A 12 15.83 -34.20 -36.71
CA THR A 12 15.98 -33.47 -35.44
C THR A 12 14.60 -32.94 -35.12
N PRO A 13 14.03 -33.25 -33.95
CA PRO A 13 12.74 -32.71 -33.59
C PRO A 13 12.82 -31.19 -33.69
N GLU A 14 12.00 -30.62 -34.55
CA GLU A 14 11.84 -29.16 -34.63
C GLU A 14 11.46 -28.69 -33.24
N LEU A 15 12.39 -28.02 -32.59
CA LEU A 15 12.11 -27.30 -31.36
C LEU A 15 10.99 -26.31 -31.67
N SER A 16 9.80 -26.64 -31.22
CA SER A 16 8.62 -25.80 -31.34
C SER A 16 8.91 -24.44 -30.69
N THR A 17 9.44 -23.51 -31.47
CA THR A 17 9.74 -22.14 -31.06
C THR A 17 8.46 -21.36 -30.73
N SER A 18 7.31 -21.96 -31.02
CA SER A 18 5.97 -21.42 -30.74
C SER A 18 5.64 -21.38 -29.25
N SER A 19 6.28 -22.22 -28.41
CA SER A 19 6.02 -22.23 -26.95
C SER A 19 6.94 -21.30 -26.15
N LEU A 20 8.06 -20.83 -26.72
CA LEU A 20 9.00 -19.90 -26.08
C LEU A 20 8.35 -18.54 -25.73
N PRO A 21 7.60 -17.89 -26.64
CA PRO A 21 6.91 -16.63 -26.34
C PRO A 21 5.86 -16.79 -25.24
N ASP A 22 5.18 -17.94 -25.18
CA ASP A 22 4.16 -18.21 -24.16
C ASP A 22 4.77 -18.33 -22.76
N ILE A 23 5.90 -19.03 -22.65
CA ILE A 23 6.64 -19.12 -21.38
C ILE A 23 7.10 -17.73 -20.91
N ILE A 24 7.65 -16.92 -21.81
CA ILE A 24 8.11 -15.56 -21.49
C ILE A 24 6.91 -14.70 -21.07
N PHE A 25 5.77 -14.81 -21.77
CA PHE A 25 4.56 -14.08 -21.43
C PHE A 25 4.02 -14.49 -20.06
N MET A 26 4.01 -15.79 -19.74
CA MET A 26 3.61 -16.29 -18.42
C MET A 26 4.53 -15.79 -17.31
N PHE A 27 5.85 -15.74 -17.54
CA PHE A 27 6.79 -15.16 -16.58
C PHE A 27 6.54 -13.67 -16.37
N LEU A 28 6.36 -12.91 -17.44
CA LEU A 28 6.07 -11.47 -17.35
C LEU A 28 4.76 -11.21 -16.63
N PHE A 29 3.72 -11.98 -16.92
CA PHE A 29 2.43 -11.90 -16.24
C PHE A 29 2.56 -12.25 -14.76
N PHE A 30 3.29 -13.31 -14.43
CA PHE A 30 3.55 -13.72 -13.06
C PHE A 30 4.30 -12.62 -12.27
N PHE A 31 5.37 -12.08 -12.83
CA PHE A 31 6.11 -10.98 -12.20
C PHE A 31 5.25 -9.73 -12.06
N MET A 32 4.44 -9.40 -13.05
CA MET A 32 3.49 -8.29 -12.96
C MET A 32 2.48 -8.51 -11.84
N ALA A 33 1.89 -9.70 -11.73
CA ALA A 33 0.93 -10.04 -10.69
C ALA A 33 1.56 -9.99 -9.29
N VAL A 34 2.78 -10.52 -9.13
CA VAL A 34 3.50 -10.51 -7.84
C VAL A 34 3.91 -9.09 -7.43
N THR A 35 4.34 -8.26 -8.38
CA THR A 35 4.78 -6.87 -8.08
C THR A 35 3.62 -5.91 -7.81
N THR A 36 2.41 -6.20 -8.27
CA THR A 36 1.22 -5.36 -8.01
C THR A 36 0.59 -5.60 -6.64
N MET A 37 0.90 -6.72 -5.98
CA MET A 37 0.42 -7.02 -4.63
C MET A 37 1.33 -6.41 -3.56
N LYS A 38 1.47 -5.10 -3.53
CA LYS A 38 2.16 -4.42 -2.43
C LYS A 38 1.22 -4.28 -1.25
N GLU A 39 1.34 -5.17 -0.28
CA GLU A 39 0.65 -5.06 1.00
C GLU A 39 1.36 -4.06 1.91
N ILE A 40 0.60 -3.16 2.51
CA ILE A 40 1.12 -2.22 3.51
C ILE A 40 1.41 -3.00 4.80
N THR A 41 2.66 -3.01 5.22
CA THR A 41 3.07 -3.62 6.48
C THR A 41 2.75 -2.68 7.64
N PHE A 42 1.79 -3.04 8.47
CA PHE A 42 1.48 -2.25 9.67
C PHE A 42 2.60 -2.38 10.69
N LYS A 43 3.22 -1.26 11.02
CA LYS A 43 4.24 -1.14 12.07
C LYS A 43 3.69 -0.57 13.37
N VAL A 44 2.55 0.10 13.27
CA VAL A 44 1.79 0.57 14.43
C VAL A 44 0.63 -0.39 14.71
N ARG A 45 0.26 -0.50 15.98
CA ARG A 45 -0.91 -1.25 16.40
C ARG A 45 -2.16 -0.45 16.04
N VAL A 46 -2.72 -0.72 14.87
CA VAL A 46 -4.01 -0.21 14.44
C VAL A 46 -4.88 -1.42 14.16
N GLN A 47 -6.01 -1.56 14.84
CA GLN A 47 -6.93 -2.65 14.52
C GLN A 47 -7.57 -2.37 13.16
N PRO A 48 -7.62 -3.35 12.25
CA PRO A 48 -8.23 -3.16 10.94
C PRO A 48 -9.70 -2.78 11.10
N VAL A 49 -10.08 -1.69 10.46
CA VAL A 49 -11.47 -1.23 10.42
C VAL A 49 -12.29 -2.24 9.63
N THR A 50 -13.41 -2.66 10.18
CA THR A 50 -14.32 -3.62 9.56
C THR A 50 -14.75 -3.13 8.17
N ALA A 51 -14.90 -4.03 7.22
CA ALA A 51 -15.16 -3.77 5.79
C ALA A 51 -16.31 -2.80 5.47
N SER A 52 -17.21 -2.55 6.42
CA SER A 52 -18.36 -1.63 6.26
C SER A 52 -17.97 -0.16 6.07
N GLU A 53 -16.81 0.28 6.62
CA GLU A 53 -16.37 1.67 6.46
C GLU A 53 -15.58 1.91 5.18
N VAL A 54 -14.98 0.85 4.62
CA VAL A 54 -14.22 0.89 3.37
C VAL A 54 -15.14 1.19 2.17
N GLN A 55 -16.42 0.88 2.26
CA GLN A 55 -17.41 1.15 1.20
C GLN A 55 -17.81 2.63 1.08
N LYS A 56 -17.55 3.45 2.09
CA LYS A 56 -17.88 4.89 2.06
C LYS A 56 -16.80 5.77 1.39
N LEU A 57 -15.64 5.23 1.08
CA LEU A 57 -14.60 5.96 0.36
C LEU A 57 -14.79 5.75 -1.14
N GLU A 58 -15.50 6.65 -1.77
CA GLU A 58 -15.89 6.58 -3.20
C GLU A 58 -14.68 6.48 -4.15
N ASN A 59 -13.49 6.95 -3.72
CA ASN A 59 -12.28 6.92 -4.56
C ASN A 59 -11.05 6.53 -3.75
N LYS A 60 -10.73 5.24 -3.72
CA LYS A 60 -9.54 4.71 -3.04
C LYS A 60 -8.24 5.26 -3.61
N SER A 61 -8.19 5.56 -4.90
CA SER A 61 -7.03 6.13 -5.57
C SER A 61 -6.67 7.54 -5.08
N LEU A 62 -7.66 8.30 -4.65
CA LEU A 62 -7.52 9.65 -4.11
C LEU A 62 -7.36 9.70 -2.59
N THR A 63 -7.44 8.54 -1.93
CA THR A 63 -7.36 8.45 -0.48
C THR A 63 -5.93 8.11 -0.05
N ARG A 64 -5.38 8.91 0.86
CA ARG A 64 -4.12 8.65 1.53
C ARG A 64 -4.38 8.27 2.98
N TYR A 65 -3.70 7.23 3.44
CA TYR A 65 -3.88 6.71 4.80
C TYR A 65 -2.76 7.15 5.70
N VAL A 66 -3.12 7.67 6.86
CA VAL A 66 -2.21 8.03 7.94
C VAL A 66 -2.56 7.16 9.14
N TYR A 67 -1.64 6.30 9.55
CA TYR A 67 -1.84 5.42 10.69
C TYR A 67 -1.17 6.05 11.92
N VAL A 68 -1.87 6.03 13.04
CA VAL A 68 -1.38 6.63 14.30
C VAL A 68 -1.59 5.63 15.43
N GLY A 69 -0.50 5.23 16.06
CA GLY A 69 -0.58 4.27 17.15
C GLY A 69 0.77 3.97 17.78
N LYS A 70 0.76 3.13 18.81
CA LYS A 70 2.00 2.64 19.41
C LYS A 70 2.67 1.63 18.48
N PRO A 71 4.02 1.65 18.36
CA PRO A 71 4.74 0.64 17.60
C PRO A 71 4.44 -0.77 18.09
N MET A 72 4.41 -1.73 17.17
CA MET A 72 4.32 -3.15 17.53
C MET A 72 5.55 -3.58 18.34
N GLU A 73 5.42 -4.63 19.13
CA GLU A 73 6.48 -5.13 20.05
C GLU A 73 7.85 -5.26 19.38
N GLN A 74 7.88 -5.76 18.17
CA GLN A 74 9.12 -5.94 17.39
C GLN A 74 9.84 -4.64 17.04
N TYR A 75 9.13 -3.51 16.99
CA TYR A 75 9.68 -2.20 16.66
C TYR A 75 9.91 -1.31 17.89
N LYS A 76 9.39 -1.69 19.06
CA LYS A 76 9.55 -0.91 20.31
C LYS A 76 11.00 -0.75 20.73
N LYS A 77 11.86 -1.73 20.46
CA LYS A 77 13.29 -1.67 20.79
C LYS A 77 14.03 -0.56 20.02
N SER A 78 13.61 -0.32 18.77
CA SER A 78 14.28 0.66 17.88
C SER A 78 13.63 2.03 17.89
N PHE A 79 12.31 2.11 18.10
CA PHE A 79 11.52 3.33 17.94
C PHE A 79 10.81 3.79 19.23
N GLY A 80 10.97 3.07 20.32
CA GLY A 80 10.35 3.39 21.60
C GLY A 80 8.89 2.93 21.68
N SER A 81 8.23 3.25 22.80
CA SER A 81 6.85 2.85 23.09
C SER A 81 5.83 3.99 22.91
N GLU A 82 6.29 5.15 22.48
CA GLU A 82 5.44 6.31 22.26
C GLU A 82 4.61 6.20 20.98
N THR A 83 3.51 6.95 20.94
CA THR A 83 2.65 7.00 19.75
C THR A 83 3.42 7.58 18.57
N ARG A 84 3.40 6.90 17.44
CA ARG A 84 4.07 7.27 16.19
C ARG A 84 3.07 7.38 15.05
N ILE A 85 3.44 8.17 14.06
CA ILE A 85 2.74 8.27 12.77
C ILE A 85 3.41 7.28 11.81
N GLN A 86 2.62 6.55 11.05
CA GLN A 86 3.09 5.71 9.96
C GLN A 86 2.45 6.16 8.65
N LEU A 87 3.30 6.39 7.64
CA LEU A 87 2.92 6.72 6.27
C LEU A 87 3.39 5.58 5.36
N GLY A 88 2.44 4.87 4.78
CA GLY A 88 2.78 3.63 4.05
C GLY A 88 3.50 2.64 4.97
N ASP A 89 4.75 2.31 4.65
CA ASP A 89 5.58 1.36 5.40
C ASP A 89 6.63 2.02 6.31
N VAL A 90 6.58 3.33 6.49
CA VAL A 90 7.63 4.08 7.21
C VAL A 90 7.03 4.84 8.39
N PHE A 91 7.75 4.87 9.52
CA PHE A 91 7.46 5.81 10.60
C PHE A 91 7.85 7.22 10.17
N ALA A 92 7.03 8.19 10.50
CA ALA A 92 7.22 9.59 10.13
C ALA A 92 6.92 10.53 11.31
N ASP A 93 7.55 11.70 11.25
CA ASP A 93 7.27 12.82 12.13
C ASP A 93 6.22 13.77 11.51
N ILE A 94 5.77 14.75 12.29
CA ILE A 94 4.79 15.76 11.84
C ILE A 94 5.28 16.55 10.61
N ASN A 95 6.57 16.89 10.57
CA ASN A 95 7.15 17.62 9.44
C ASN A 95 7.23 16.75 8.17
N GLU A 96 7.57 15.47 8.34
CA GLU A 96 7.60 14.52 7.26
C GLU A 96 6.19 14.23 6.70
N LEU A 97 5.17 14.24 7.57
CA LEU A 97 3.78 14.17 7.17
C LEU A 97 3.39 15.31 6.23
N GLU A 98 3.77 16.55 6.59
CA GLU A 98 3.48 17.73 5.76
C GLU A 98 4.13 17.59 4.37
N THR A 99 5.41 17.26 4.34
CA THR A 99 6.17 17.05 3.09
C THR A 99 5.57 15.93 2.24
N PHE A 100 5.20 14.82 2.87
CA PHE A 100 4.57 13.69 2.20
C PHE A 100 3.25 14.09 1.54
N ILE A 101 2.38 14.78 2.28
CA ILE A 101 1.07 15.18 1.75
C ILE A 101 1.21 16.20 0.60
N VAL A 102 2.13 17.15 0.72
CA VAL A 102 2.42 18.11 -0.35
C VAL A 102 2.93 17.40 -1.60
N SER A 103 3.85 16.44 -1.45
CA SER A 103 4.39 15.68 -2.58
C SER A 103 3.32 14.80 -3.25
N GLU A 104 2.50 14.11 -2.47
CA GLU A 104 1.41 13.29 -2.99
C GLU A 104 0.37 14.13 -3.74
N ARG A 105 0.04 15.30 -3.20
CA ARG A 105 -0.87 16.23 -3.85
C ARG A 105 -0.31 16.77 -5.17
N SER A 106 0.96 17.14 -5.19
CA SER A 106 1.63 17.64 -6.40
C SER A 106 1.76 16.59 -7.49
N ALA A 107 1.77 15.31 -7.13
CA ALA A 107 1.79 14.18 -8.07
C ALA A 107 0.42 13.89 -8.70
N MET A 108 -0.66 14.43 -8.14
CA MET A 108 -2.02 14.29 -8.67
C MET A 108 -2.34 15.34 -9.73
N ASN A 109 -3.28 15.02 -10.63
CA ASN A 109 -3.84 16.00 -11.54
C ASN A 109 -4.55 17.14 -10.77
N GLU A 110 -4.61 18.34 -11.34
CA GLU A 110 -5.20 19.51 -10.69
C GLU A 110 -6.64 19.29 -10.24
N ASP A 111 -7.44 18.59 -11.04
CA ASP A 111 -8.83 18.26 -10.71
C ASP A 111 -8.92 17.31 -9.50
N ASP A 112 -8.00 16.36 -9.40
CA ASP A 112 -7.94 15.36 -8.34
C ASP A 112 -7.38 15.93 -7.03
N GLN A 113 -6.52 16.95 -7.08
CA GLN A 113 -5.94 17.58 -5.90
C GLN A 113 -7.00 18.10 -4.92
N ASN A 114 -8.12 18.62 -5.43
CA ASN A 114 -9.22 19.12 -4.62
C ASN A 114 -10.08 17.98 -4.03
N MET A 115 -10.00 16.80 -4.62
CA MET A 115 -10.72 15.60 -4.19
C MET A 115 -9.89 14.70 -3.29
N MET A 116 -8.60 15.00 -3.11
CA MET A 116 -7.72 14.24 -2.22
C MET A 116 -8.30 14.14 -0.81
N THR A 117 -8.43 12.91 -0.35
CA THR A 117 -8.95 12.60 1.00
C THR A 117 -7.86 11.98 1.84
N VAL A 118 -7.67 12.46 3.06
CA VAL A 118 -6.75 11.86 4.02
C VAL A 118 -7.56 11.13 5.09
N SER A 119 -7.35 9.83 5.18
CA SER A 119 -7.98 8.98 6.18
C SER A 119 -7.00 8.74 7.34
N ILE A 120 -7.30 9.31 8.50
CA ILE A 120 -6.54 9.11 9.73
C ILE A 120 -7.11 7.89 10.45
N LYS A 121 -6.30 6.85 10.57
CA LYS A 121 -6.63 5.65 11.34
C LYS A 121 -5.83 5.64 12.63
N ALA A 122 -6.48 5.94 13.73
CA ALA A 122 -5.84 6.02 15.03
C ALA A 122 -6.22 4.85 15.93
N ASP A 123 -5.27 4.41 16.75
CA ASP A 123 -5.55 3.51 17.85
C ASP A 123 -6.36 4.23 18.94
N LYS A 124 -7.21 3.50 19.65
CA LYS A 124 -8.07 4.02 20.73
C LYS A 124 -7.30 4.76 21.83
N ASP A 125 -6.08 4.31 22.09
CA ASP A 125 -5.21 4.88 23.13
C ASP A 125 -4.41 6.11 22.65
N THR A 126 -4.65 6.57 21.42
CA THR A 126 -3.96 7.72 20.85
C THR A 126 -4.43 9.01 21.50
N LYS A 127 -3.47 9.82 21.98
CA LYS A 127 -3.77 11.13 22.59
C LYS A 127 -4.39 12.07 21.55
N MET A 128 -5.48 12.73 21.90
CA MET A 128 -6.17 13.70 21.04
C MET A 128 -5.31 14.88 20.60
N GLY A 129 -4.30 15.26 21.43
CA GLY A 129 -3.32 16.28 21.05
C GLY A 129 -2.60 15.94 19.76
N ILE A 130 -2.12 14.71 19.61
CA ILE A 130 -1.42 14.23 18.40
C ILE A 130 -2.35 14.29 17.19
N ILE A 131 -3.61 13.90 17.36
CA ILE A 131 -4.61 13.96 16.28
C ILE A 131 -4.88 15.41 15.86
N ASN A 132 -4.94 16.34 16.80
CA ASN A 132 -5.13 17.76 16.50
C ASN A 132 -3.91 18.34 15.76
N ASP A 133 -2.69 17.98 16.16
CA ASP A 133 -1.46 18.40 15.47
C ASP A 133 -1.43 17.88 14.04
N ILE A 134 -1.80 16.61 13.84
CA ILE A 134 -1.95 16.01 12.50
C ILE A 134 -2.97 16.79 11.66
N LYS A 135 -4.15 17.07 12.20
CA LYS A 135 -5.19 17.83 11.50
C LYS A 135 -4.75 19.24 11.12
N GLN A 136 -4.01 19.92 11.99
CA GLN A 136 -3.47 21.25 11.70
C GLN A 136 -2.42 21.18 10.58
N THR A 137 -1.54 20.17 10.62
CA THR A 137 -0.54 19.94 9.58
C THR A 137 -1.18 19.65 8.23
N LEU A 138 -2.21 18.80 8.21
CA LEU A 138 -2.97 18.49 6.98
C LEU A 138 -3.65 19.75 6.41
N ARG A 139 -4.18 20.64 7.25
CA ARG A 139 -4.76 21.91 6.81
C ARG A 139 -3.71 22.82 6.19
N ARG A 140 -2.50 22.90 6.77
CA ARG A 140 -1.38 23.66 6.19
C ARG A 140 -0.95 23.10 4.83
N ALA A 141 -0.99 21.78 4.68
CA ALA A 141 -0.73 21.08 3.41
C ALA A 141 -1.90 21.15 2.41
N TYR A 142 -2.94 21.90 2.69
CA TYR A 142 -4.17 22.02 1.86
C TYR A 142 -4.93 20.71 1.65
N ALA A 143 -4.74 19.72 2.52
CA ALA A 143 -5.53 18.50 2.54
C ALA A 143 -6.79 18.72 3.40
N LEU A 144 -7.85 19.26 2.79
CA LEU A 144 -9.04 19.71 3.53
C LEU A 144 -10.04 18.61 3.79
N LYS A 145 -10.05 17.54 2.99
CA LYS A 145 -10.93 16.39 3.19
C LYS A 145 -10.25 15.39 4.11
N ILE A 146 -10.62 15.43 5.38
CA ILE A 146 -10.06 14.57 6.42
C ILE A 146 -11.16 13.66 6.95
N VAL A 147 -10.92 12.35 6.89
CA VAL A 147 -11.77 11.32 7.51
C VAL A 147 -11.01 10.76 8.70
N TYR A 148 -11.66 10.71 9.84
CA TYR A 148 -11.08 10.16 11.05
C TYR A 148 -11.82 8.90 11.46
N SER A 149 -11.09 7.80 11.62
CA SER A 149 -11.60 6.54 12.13
C SER A 149 -10.84 6.16 13.39
N ALA A 150 -11.52 6.25 14.53
CA ALA A 150 -11.05 5.63 15.76
C ALA A 150 -11.80 4.32 15.97
N ASN A 151 -11.09 3.28 16.35
CA ASN A 151 -11.71 2.00 16.64
C ASN A 151 -12.56 2.09 17.91
N LYS A 152 -13.87 1.93 17.77
CA LYS A 152 -14.78 1.83 18.89
C LYS A 152 -14.78 0.38 19.36
N ASP A 153 -14.36 0.15 20.60
CA ASP A 153 -14.50 -1.18 21.23
C ASP A 153 -15.96 -1.63 21.16
N THR A 154 -16.24 -2.61 20.32
CA THR A 154 -17.51 -3.34 20.34
C THR A 154 -17.45 -4.41 21.44
N ARG A 155 -17.17 -3.98 22.67
CA ARG A 155 -17.40 -4.81 23.84
C ARG A 155 -18.52 -4.16 24.65
N ASN A 156 -19.74 -4.34 24.18
CA ASN A 156 -20.96 -4.36 25.00
C ASN A 156 -22.11 -4.74 24.10
N GLN A 157 -22.29 -6.05 23.90
CA GLN A 157 -23.61 -6.71 23.93
C GLN A 157 -23.37 -8.20 24.14
#